data_65c0adf35f202cda82547f2f8fedeec4
#
_entry.id   65c0adf35f202cda82547f2f8fedeec4
#
_cell.length_a   1.000
_cell.length_b   1.000
_cell.length_c   1.000
_cell.angle_alpha   90.00
_cell.angle_beta   90.00
_cell.angle_gamma   90.00
#
_symmetry.space_group_name_H-M   'P 1'
#
loop_
_entity.id
_entity.type
_entity.pdbx_description
1 polymer ?
#
loop_
_entity_poly.entity_id
_entity_poly.type
_entity_poly.pdbx_seq_one_letter_code
_entity_poly.pdbx_strand_id
1 'polypeptide(L)'
;SKQIENSSKVSNNKVETTIDSVKISSEKASTESKIFGHSFFENDINFFDNVPTPDSYLLGPGDEIVLSIWGDTNLRSVFTINKNGLIYFDNIGFINISNKTISEAEDFLKVKLLNIYSTLGTSSNLTIELSKLKSLNIFFTGEFNNPGITLVHPFSSPLTAIIQAGGITKNASIRNIQIFRNNNLLTTIDFYDFFLSGNPRLVNIKLIDGDTIHVPVIQNKVQLIGELIRPGDYEFLSNESLQELLETAGGLKATAASKAIIRQIDSIDKRLSDDYAMKGEIVNLSNSSSTFINNGAIVEIPKVSANIIDVDVYGRVNFPGTYPINSTTTLKDILDLAGGFDDPFFRKTIFEDITVLRLNESDFYATELI
;
A
#
# COMPACT_ATOMS: atom_id res chain seq x y z
N SER A 1 -67.31 9.99 49.20
CA SER A 1 -67.76 8.80 49.99
C SER A 1 -66.74 7.72 49.88
N LYS A 2 -66.18 7.35 51.03
CA LYS A 2 -65.74 5.99 51.44
C LYS A 2 -64.69 5.32 50.59
N GLN A 3 -63.68 4.66 51.10
CA GLN A 3 -63.18 4.39 52.48
C GLN A 3 -61.84 3.65 52.27
N ILE A 4 -60.99 3.87 53.18
CA ILE A 4 -59.76 3.21 53.48
C ILE A 4 -59.94 1.72 53.73
N GLU A 5 -59.06 0.86 53.23
CA GLU A 5 -58.73 -0.37 53.98
C GLU A 5 -57.23 -0.74 53.67
N ASN A 6 -56.47 -0.82 54.75
CA ASN A 6 -55.13 -1.36 54.88
C ASN A 6 -55.18 -2.90 54.82
N SER A 7 -54.24 -3.49 54.08
CA SER A 7 -53.70 -4.79 54.53
C SER A 7 -52.27 -4.98 54.06
N SER A 8 -51.41 -5.10 55.02
CA SER A 8 -50.01 -5.50 54.97
C SER A 8 -49.84 -6.88 54.29
N LYS A 9 -48.98 -6.98 53.28
CA LYS A 9 -48.38 -8.25 52.87
C LYS A 9 -46.87 -8.06 52.74
N VAL A 10 -46.14 -8.78 53.59
CA VAL A 10 -44.75 -9.07 53.56
C VAL A 10 -44.39 -9.70 52.20
N SER A 11 -43.56 -9.11 51.43
CA SER A 11 -43.03 -9.66 50.20
C SER A 11 -41.53 -9.91 50.34
N ASN A 12 -41.16 -11.16 50.19
CA ASN A 12 -39.81 -11.69 50.13
C ASN A 12 -39.03 -11.00 48.97
N ASN A 13 -38.02 -10.27 49.32
CA ASN A 13 -37.02 -9.80 48.33
C ASN A 13 -36.13 -10.95 47.90
N LYS A 14 -36.43 -11.50 46.73
CA LYS A 14 -35.51 -12.31 45.94
C LYS A 14 -34.59 -11.34 45.23
N VAL A 15 -33.33 -11.31 45.63
CA VAL A 15 -32.30 -10.59 44.90
C VAL A 15 -32.05 -11.33 43.57
N GLU A 16 -32.62 -10.83 42.48
CA GLU A 16 -32.20 -11.19 41.14
C GLU A 16 -30.97 -10.38 40.78
N THR A 17 -29.85 -11.08 40.73
CA THR A 17 -28.61 -10.58 40.15
C THR A 17 -28.82 -10.41 38.66
N THR A 18 -29.16 -9.22 38.21
CA THR A 18 -29.12 -8.85 36.81
C THR A 18 -27.66 -8.75 36.39
N ILE A 19 -27.19 -9.77 35.69
CA ILE A 19 -25.99 -9.71 34.91
C ILE A 19 -26.26 -8.72 33.75
N ASP A 20 -25.80 -7.50 33.90
CA ASP A 20 -25.77 -6.54 32.80
C ASP A 20 -24.89 -7.13 31.69
N SER A 21 -25.57 -7.69 30.69
CA SER A 21 -24.94 -8.00 29.41
C SER A 21 -24.39 -6.70 28.84
N VAL A 22 -23.07 -6.54 28.91
CA VAL A 22 -22.34 -5.52 28.18
C VAL A 22 -22.69 -5.69 26.70
N LYS A 23 -23.63 -4.88 26.23
CA LYS A 23 -23.83 -4.67 24.81
C LYS A 23 -22.56 -4.03 24.28
N ILE A 24 -21.70 -4.86 23.72
CA ILE A 24 -20.68 -4.39 22.78
C ILE A 24 -21.45 -3.79 21.62
N SER A 25 -21.61 -2.47 21.64
CA SER A 25 -22.08 -1.73 20.49
C SER A 25 -21.02 -1.91 19.39
N SER A 26 -21.25 -2.90 18.54
CA SER A 26 -20.59 -2.96 17.24
C SER A 26 -21.15 -1.78 16.43
N GLU A 27 -20.57 -0.60 16.59
CA GLU A 27 -20.62 0.40 15.55
C GLU A 27 -19.89 -0.18 14.35
N LYS A 28 -20.64 -0.89 13.51
CA LYS A 28 -20.28 -1.14 12.13
C LYS A 28 -20.28 0.19 11.41
N ALA A 29 -19.21 0.94 11.51
CA ALA A 29 -18.81 1.81 10.44
C ALA A 29 -18.40 0.85 9.28
N SER A 30 -19.32 0.59 8.37
CA SER A 30 -19.05 -0.05 7.09
C SER A 30 -18.38 0.97 6.16
N THR A 31 -17.20 1.42 6.52
CA THR A 31 -16.23 1.90 5.55
C THR A 31 -15.75 0.62 4.85
N GLU A 32 -16.22 0.40 3.61
CA GLU A 32 -15.66 -0.67 2.77
C GLU A 32 -14.13 -0.46 2.80
N SER A 33 -13.42 -1.38 3.44
CA SER A 33 -11.97 -1.32 3.55
C SER A 33 -11.41 -1.44 2.14
N LYS A 34 -10.68 -0.42 1.71
CA LYS A 34 -10.04 -0.44 0.40
C LYS A 34 -8.78 -1.30 0.47
N ILE A 35 -8.59 -2.16 -0.52
CA ILE A 35 -7.37 -2.96 -0.65
C ILE A 35 -6.18 -2.04 -0.92
N PHE A 36 -5.06 -2.32 -0.26
CA PHE A 36 -3.82 -1.57 -0.44
C PHE A 36 -3.45 -1.45 -1.92
N GLY A 37 -3.09 -0.24 -2.35
CA GLY A 37 -2.67 0.05 -3.72
C GLY A 37 -3.80 0.38 -4.70
N HIS A 38 -5.06 0.00 -4.45
CA HIS A 38 -6.17 0.27 -5.37
C HIS A 38 -6.42 1.76 -5.61
N SER A 39 -6.21 2.60 -4.60
CA SER A 39 -6.40 4.06 -4.70
C SER A 39 -5.46 4.73 -5.72
N PHE A 40 -4.35 4.09 -6.09
CA PHE A 40 -3.46 4.60 -7.14
C PHE A 40 -4.13 4.64 -8.52
N PHE A 41 -5.11 3.79 -8.77
CA PHE A 41 -5.84 3.69 -10.05
C PHE A 41 -7.10 4.54 -10.09
N GLU A 42 -7.45 5.23 -8.99
CA GLU A 42 -8.62 6.10 -8.88
C GLU A 42 -8.30 7.57 -9.22
N ASN A 43 -7.02 7.91 -9.38
CA ASN A 43 -6.59 9.27 -9.64
C ASN A 43 -6.77 9.62 -11.12
N ASP A 44 -7.30 10.82 -11.41
CA ASP A 44 -7.28 11.37 -12.75
C ASP A 44 -5.87 11.79 -13.13
N ILE A 45 -5.36 11.28 -14.24
CA ILE A 45 -4.10 11.75 -14.81
C ILE A 45 -4.43 12.69 -15.96
N ASN A 46 -4.16 13.97 -15.76
CA ASN A 46 -4.12 14.94 -16.84
C ASN A 46 -2.80 14.74 -17.59
N PHE A 47 -2.83 14.08 -18.74
CA PHE A 47 -1.71 14.12 -19.68
C PHE A 47 -1.64 15.53 -20.26
N PHE A 48 -0.56 16.22 -19.94
CA PHE A 48 -0.27 17.50 -20.58
C PHE A 48 0.11 17.23 -22.05
N ASP A 49 -0.54 17.89 -22.98
CA ASP A 49 -0.22 17.83 -24.42
C ASP A 49 1.22 18.29 -24.73
N ASN A 50 1.94 18.78 -23.74
CA ASN A 50 3.29 19.34 -23.85
C ASN A 50 4.38 18.48 -23.19
N VAL A 51 4.19 17.17 -23.08
CA VAL A 51 5.29 16.28 -22.62
C VAL A 51 6.37 16.24 -23.71
N PRO A 52 7.64 16.55 -23.37
CA PRO A 52 8.72 16.45 -24.34
C PRO A 52 8.80 15.04 -24.94
N THR A 53 8.93 14.95 -26.25
CA THR A 53 9.10 13.66 -26.92
C THR A 53 10.40 13.02 -26.47
N PRO A 54 10.41 11.76 -25.98
CA PRO A 54 11.64 11.07 -25.64
C PRO A 54 12.57 10.93 -26.85
N ASP A 55 13.88 11.07 -26.67
CA ASP A 55 14.87 10.91 -27.73
C ASP A 55 14.82 9.55 -28.42
N SER A 56 14.34 8.53 -27.70
CA SER A 56 14.16 7.15 -28.21
C SER A 56 12.85 6.92 -28.96
N TYR A 57 12.01 7.95 -29.15
CA TYR A 57 10.74 7.80 -29.88
C TYR A 57 11.01 7.50 -31.36
N LEU A 58 10.41 6.44 -31.86
CA LEU A 58 10.49 6.06 -33.27
C LEU A 58 9.25 6.55 -34.01
N LEU A 59 9.49 7.37 -35.02
CA LEU A 59 8.43 7.86 -35.93
C LEU A 59 7.69 6.69 -36.62
N GLY A 60 6.37 6.80 -36.74
CA GLY A 60 5.54 5.77 -37.34
C GLY A 60 4.32 6.28 -38.08
N PRO A 61 3.62 5.39 -38.77
CA PRO A 61 2.39 5.73 -39.49
C PRO A 61 1.35 6.37 -38.60
N GLY A 62 0.84 7.53 -38.99
CA GLY A 62 -0.16 8.32 -38.26
C GLY A 62 0.42 9.46 -37.42
N ASP A 63 1.74 9.50 -37.23
CA ASP A 63 2.39 10.65 -36.60
C ASP A 63 2.35 11.85 -37.56
N GLU A 64 2.25 13.03 -36.95
CA GLU A 64 2.30 14.30 -37.68
C GLU A 64 3.54 15.07 -37.22
N ILE A 65 4.39 15.40 -38.17
CA ILE A 65 5.63 16.15 -37.92
C ILE A 65 5.58 17.53 -38.57
N VAL A 66 6.18 18.50 -37.92
CA VAL A 66 6.47 19.82 -38.50
C VAL A 66 7.93 19.85 -38.87
N LEU A 67 8.19 19.97 -40.17
CA LEU A 67 9.54 20.20 -40.64
C LEU A 67 9.74 21.70 -40.85
N SER A 68 10.75 22.22 -40.16
CA SER A 68 11.14 23.64 -40.24
C SER A 68 12.56 23.75 -40.79
N ILE A 69 12.71 24.56 -41.86
CA ILE A 69 14.02 25.02 -42.34
C ILE A 69 14.07 26.51 -42.05
N TRP A 70 15.15 26.98 -41.48
CA TRP A 70 15.34 28.38 -41.08
C TRP A 70 16.76 28.83 -41.34
N GLY A 71 16.94 30.13 -41.64
CA GLY A 71 18.17 30.75 -42.06
C GLY A 71 17.97 31.49 -43.39
N ASP A 72 18.87 31.31 -44.37
CA ASP A 72 18.71 31.89 -45.67
C ASP A 72 17.50 31.34 -46.43
N THR A 73 17.15 30.06 -46.18
CA THR A 73 15.93 29.44 -46.64
C THR A 73 14.96 29.27 -45.47
N ASN A 74 13.68 29.69 -45.68
CA ASN A 74 12.64 29.56 -44.67
C ASN A 74 11.49 28.70 -45.23
N LEU A 75 11.22 27.57 -44.59
CA LEU A 75 10.13 26.68 -44.86
C LEU A 75 9.59 26.11 -43.56
N ARG A 76 8.27 26.09 -43.40
CA ARG A 76 7.60 25.36 -42.33
C ARG A 76 6.43 24.60 -42.93
N SER A 77 6.49 23.28 -42.90
CA SER A 77 5.46 22.40 -43.46
C SER A 77 5.11 21.27 -42.51
N VAL A 78 3.84 20.90 -42.49
CA VAL A 78 3.31 19.80 -41.70
C VAL A 78 3.21 18.57 -42.57
N PHE A 79 3.70 17.44 -42.13
CA PHE A 79 3.65 16.16 -42.83
C PHE A 79 3.03 15.09 -41.94
N THR A 80 2.04 14.37 -42.48
CA THR A 80 1.51 13.16 -41.82
C THR A 80 2.20 11.94 -42.44
N ILE A 81 2.76 11.08 -41.60
CA ILE A 81 3.36 9.81 -42.01
C ILE A 81 2.23 8.86 -42.44
N ASN A 82 2.23 8.44 -43.70
CA ASN A 82 1.20 7.55 -44.21
C ASN A 82 1.35 6.10 -43.72
N LYS A 83 0.39 5.22 -44.06
CA LYS A 83 0.39 3.81 -43.63
C LYS A 83 1.63 3.01 -44.03
N ASN A 84 2.35 3.46 -45.05
CA ASN A 84 3.59 2.82 -45.53
C ASN A 84 4.86 3.43 -44.89
N GLY A 85 4.71 4.33 -43.92
CA GLY A 85 5.84 5.00 -43.29
C GLY A 85 6.45 6.16 -44.08
N LEU A 86 5.74 6.67 -45.07
CA LEU A 86 6.24 7.67 -46.01
C LEU A 86 5.62 9.03 -45.73
N ILE A 87 6.40 10.08 -45.91
CA ILE A 87 5.92 11.46 -46.13
C ILE A 87 6.06 11.82 -47.64
N TYR A 88 5.23 12.72 -48.12
CA TYR A 88 5.36 13.26 -49.48
C TYR A 88 5.94 14.66 -49.41
N PHE A 89 7.09 14.88 -50.06
CA PHE A 89 7.76 16.16 -50.13
C PHE A 89 7.79 16.62 -51.60
N ASP A 90 7.32 17.86 -51.83
CA ASP A 90 7.35 18.43 -53.18
C ASP A 90 8.77 18.40 -53.78
N ASN A 91 8.87 18.11 -55.07
CA ASN A 91 10.13 18.00 -55.82
C ASN A 91 11.02 16.78 -55.50
N ILE A 92 10.72 15.99 -54.46
CA ILE A 92 11.43 14.73 -54.16
C ILE A 92 10.50 13.52 -54.31
N GLY A 93 9.22 13.68 -53.94
CA GLY A 93 8.28 12.60 -53.86
C GLY A 93 8.21 11.95 -52.47
N PHE A 94 8.00 10.64 -52.44
CA PHE A 94 7.83 9.89 -51.19
C PHE A 94 9.17 9.56 -50.55
N ILE A 95 9.26 9.87 -49.24
CA ILE A 95 10.45 9.63 -48.39
C ILE A 95 10.04 8.77 -47.19
N ASN A 96 10.75 7.66 -46.96
CA ASN A 96 10.49 6.80 -45.80
C ASN A 96 11.23 7.34 -44.57
N ILE A 97 10.47 7.70 -43.53
CA ILE A 97 10.99 8.17 -42.25
C ILE A 97 10.51 7.33 -41.07
N SER A 98 9.76 6.26 -41.29
CA SER A 98 9.33 5.37 -40.20
C SER A 98 10.48 4.58 -39.62
N ASN A 99 10.32 4.20 -38.33
CA ASN A 99 11.33 3.51 -37.53
C ASN A 99 12.65 4.29 -37.32
N LYS A 100 12.63 5.60 -37.49
CA LYS A 100 13.73 6.51 -37.18
C LYS A 100 13.37 7.33 -35.95
N THR A 101 14.36 7.65 -35.13
CA THR A 101 14.21 8.70 -34.11
C THR A 101 14.07 10.06 -34.79
N ILE A 102 13.65 11.07 -34.04
CA ILE A 102 13.54 12.44 -34.59
C ILE A 102 14.90 12.91 -35.11
N SER A 103 15.99 12.70 -34.34
CA SER A 103 17.33 13.07 -34.72
C SER A 103 17.83 12.34 -35.99
N GLU A 104 17.59 11.01 -36.05
CA GLU A 104 17.92 10.23 -37.26
C GLU A 104 17.10 10.67 -38.49
N ALA A 105 15.85 11.07 -38.28
CA ALA A 105 15.01 11.60 -39.37
C ALA A 105 15.47 12.99 -39.82
N GLU A 106 15.91 13.85 -38.89
CA GLU A 106 16.51 15.16 -39.21
C GLU A 106 17.75 15.00 -40.08
N ASP A 107 18.69 14.17 -39.67
CA ASP A 107 19.94 13.92 -40.41
C ASP A 107 19.64 13.32 -41.77
N PHE A 108 18.73 12.35 -41.83
CA PHE A 108 18.34 11.71 -43.07
C PHE A 108 17.67 12.69 -44.04
N LEU A 109 16.73 13.50 -43.58
CA LEU A 109 16.05 14.50 -44.39
C LEU A 109 16.99 15.63 -44.81
N LYS A 110 17.90 16.04 -43.93
CA LYS A 110 18.95 17.04 -44.26
C LYS A 110 19.75 16.61 -45.50
N VAL A 111 20.23 15.36 -45.52
CA VAL A 111 20.95 14.82 -46.70
C VAL A 111 20.09 14.76 -47.96
N LYS A 112 18.83 14.35 -47.84
CA LYS A 112 17.92 14.25 -49.00
C LYS A 112 17.53 15.61 -49.59
N LEU A 113 17.36 16.63 -48.69
CA LEU A 113 16.93 17.97 -49.10
C LEU A 113 18.05 18.87 -49.57
N LEU A 114 19.34 18.52 -49.32
CA LEU A 114 20.51 19.26 -49.80
C LEU A 114 20.50 19.50 -51.33
N ASN A 115 19.95 18.56 -52.13
CA ASN A 115 19.88 18.68 -53.56
C ASN A 115 18.88 19.78 -54.02
N ILE A 116 17.93 20.16 -53.13
CA ILE A 116 16.92 21.20 -53.45
C ILE A 116 17.28 22.51 -52.73
N TYR A 117 17.72 22.40 -51.48
CA TYR A 117 18.09 23.53 -50.62
C TYR A 117 19.59 23.50 -50.35
N SER A 118 20.39 24.06 -51.26
CA SER A 118 21.86 24.04 -51.19
C SER A 118 22.44 24.77 -49.98
N THR A 119 21.63 25.58 -49.29
CA THR A 119 22.00 26.32 -48.09
C THR A 119 21.95 25.49 -46.82
N LEU A 120 21.31 24.28 -46.86
CA LEU A 120 21.22 23.39 -45.70
C LEU A 120 22.58 22.95 -45.20
N GLY A 121 22.82 23.15 -43.92
CA GLY A 121 24.08 22.80 -43.23
C GLY A 121 25.20 23.82 -43.42
N THR A 122 24.97 24.91 -44.16
CA THR A 122 25.89 26.09 -44.28
C THR A 122 25.25 27.31 -43.60
N SER A 123 24.22 27.88 -44.23
CA SER A 123 23.51 29.07 -43.72
C SER A 123 22.03 28.80 -43.38
N SER A 124 21.57 27.60 -43.56
CA SER A 124 20.23 27.15 -43.13
C SER A 124 20.29 25.88 -42.30
N ASN A 125 19.42 25.75 -41.34
CA ASN A 125 19.26 24.59 -40.47
C ASN A 125 17.90 23.93 -40.70
N LEU A 126 17.82 22.62 -40.39
CA LEU A 126 16.61 21.84 -40.44
C LEU A 126 16.29 21.26 -39.07
N THR A 127 15.07 21.38 -38.64
CA THR A 127 14.55 20.73 -37.42
C THR A 127 13.23 20.05 -37.69
N ILE A 128 13.00 18.95 -36.98
CA ILE A 128 11.72 18.21 -36.98
C ILE A 128 11.12 18.29 -35.58
N GLU A 129 9.89 18.76 -35.51
CA GLU A 129 9.09 18.75 -34.30
C GLU A 129 7.92 17.77 -34.48
N LEU A 130 7.59 17.03 -33.45
CA LEU A 130 6.39 16.20 -33.45
C LEU A 130 5.20 17.09 -33.13
N SER A 131 4.24 17.21 -34.06
CA SER A 131 3.06 18.04 -33.90
C SER A 131 1.90 17.26 -33.27
N LYS A 132 1.68 16.04 -33.71
CA LYS A 132 0.62 15.19 -33.21
C LYS A 132 1.10 13.75 -33.12
N LEU A 133 0.90 13.17 -31.97
CA LEU A 133 1.18 11.76 -31.70
C LEU A 133 -0.02 10.90 -32.05
N LYS A 134 0.25 9.77 -32.66
CA LYS A 134 -0.77 8.74 -32.85
C LYS A 134 -1.06 8.09 -31.50
N SER A 135 -2.30 8.18 -31.01
CA SER A 135 -2.74 7.41 -29.84
C SER A 135 -2.64 5.90 -30.09
N LEU A 136 -2.37 5.14 -29.04
CA LEU A 136 -2.34 3.68 -29.08
C LEU A 136 -3.74 3.12 -28.80
N ASN A 137 -4.19 2.16 -29.62
CA ASN A 137 -5.36 1.35 -29.30
C ASN A 137 -4.92 0.22 -28.38
N ILE A 138 -5.31 0.27 -27.13
CA ILE A 138 -5.01 -0.77 -26.14
C ILE A 138 -6.31 -1.47 -25.75
N PHE A 139 -6.26 -2.79 -25.67
CA PHE A 139 -7.37 -3.62 -25.22
C PHE A 139 -7.28 -3.81 -23.72
N PHE A 140 -8.34 -3.47 -23.00
CA PHE A 140 -8.47 -3.65 -21.55
C PHE A 140 -9.48 -4.72 -21.25
N THR A 141 -9.06 -5.80 -20.56
CA THR A 141 -9.89 -6.98 -20.32
C THR A 141 -9.80 -7.42 -18.85
N GLY A 142 -10.86 -8.05 -18.34
CA GLY A 142 -10.97 -8.47 -16.94
C GLY A 142 -11.58 -7.38 -16.06
N GLU A 143 -11.02 -7.17 -14.87
CA GLU A 143 -11.58 -6.35 -13.80
C GLU A 143 -11.32 -4.83 -14.00
N PHE A 144 -11.69 -4.29 -15.16
CA PHE A 144 -11.71 -2.85 -15.43
C PHE A 144 -13.10 -2.25 -15.18
N ASN A 145 -13.15 -0.97 -14.78
CA ASN A 145 -14.40 -0.22 -14.71
C ASN A 145 -15.03 -0.06 -16.09
N ASN A 146 -14.19 0.16 -17.12
CA ASN A 146 -14.59 0.32 -18.52
C ASN A 146 -13.76 -0.64 -19.40
N PRO A 147 -14.10 -1.94 -19.46
CA PRO A 147 -13.40 -2.89 -20.32
C PRO A 147 -13.68 -2.59 -21.80
N GLY A 148 -12.71 -2.87 -22.67
CA GLY A 148 -12.82 -2.64 -24.09
C GLY A 148 -11.57 -2.06 -24.72
N ILE A 149 -11.72 -1.31 -25.81
CA ILE A 149 -10.63 -0.61 -26.48
C ILE A 149 -10.61 0.83 -26.02
N THR A 150 -9.46 1.30 -25.54
CA THR A 150 -9.27 2.70 -25.18
C THR A 150 -8.07 3.26 -25.94
N LEU A 151 -8.20 4.51 -26.40
CA LEU A 151 -7.10 5.27 -26.96
C LEU A 151 -6.26 5.82 -25.81
N VAL A 152 -5.02 5.40 -25.72
CA VAL A 152 -4.09 5.87 -24.71
C VAL A 152 -2.96 6.68 -25.34
N HIS A 153 -2.36 7.56 -24.55
CA HIS A 153 -1.23 8.37 -25.00
C HIS A 153 -0.02 7.45 -25.30
N PRO A 154 0.75 7.67 -26.38
CA PRO A 154 1.83 6.77 -26.81
C PRO A 154 2.99 6.66 -25.80
N PHE A 155 3.11 7.61 -24.89
CA PHE A 155 4.11 7.56 -23.79
C PHE A 155 3.55 7.03 -22.49
N SER A 156 2.34 6.46 -22.52
CA SER A 156 1.74 5.87 -21.32
C SER A 156 2.51 4.63 -20.88
N SER A 157 2.80 4.59 -19.60
CA SER A 157 3.18 3.36 -18.92
C SER A 157 1.95 2.46 -18.71
N PRO A 158 2.10 1.18 -18.36
CA PRO A 158 0.95 0.34 -18.01
C PRO A 158 0.08 0.94 -16.89
N LEU A 159 0.69 1.54 -15.87
CA LEU A 159 -0.03 2.21 -14.78
C LEU A 159 -0.90 3.36 -15.32
N THR A 160 -0.29 4.26 -16.09
CA THR A 160 -1.01 5.43 -16.63
C THR A 160 -2.06 5.03 -17.66
N ALA A 161 -1.81 3.98 -18.45
CA ALA A 161 -2.79 3.44 -19.39
C ALA A 161 -4.03 2.87 -18.69
N ILE A 162 -3.84 2.13 -17.58
CA ILE A 162 -4.93 1.62 -16.75
C ILE A 162 -5.79 2.76 -16.22
N ILE A 163 -5.16 3.84 -15.72
CA ILE A 163 -5.89 5.00 -15.22
C ILE A 163 -6.65 5.71 -16.34
N GLN A 164 -6.05 5.88 -17.54
CA GLN A 164 -6.73 6.45 -18.71
C GLN A 164 -7.94 5.62 -19.16
N ALA A 165 -7.91 4.30 -18.95
CA ALA A 165 -9.04 3.41 -19.22
C ALA A 165 -10.18 3.51 -18.18
N GLY A 166 -10.04 4.40 -17.18
CA GLY A 166 -11.04 4.59 -16.11
C GLY A 166 -10.77 3.74 -14.87
N GLY A 167 -9.57 3.17 -14.74
CA GLY A 167 -9.17 2.40 -13.56
C GLY A 167 -9.76 0.99 -13.48
N ILE A 168 -9.58 0.38 -12.34
CA ILE A 168 -9.92 -1.02 -12.05
C ILE A 168 -11.08 -1.15 -11.08
N THR A 169 -11.76 -2.30 -11.06
CA THR A 169 -12.80 -2.62 -10.08
C THR A 169 -12.20 -2.94 -8.70
N LYS A 170 -13.03 -2.96 -7.67
CA LYS A 170 -12.63 -3.35 -6.31
C LYS A 170 -12.19 -4.82 -6.17
N ASN A 171 -12.53 -5.66 -7.14
CA ASN A 171 -12.15 -7.08 -7.18
C ASN A 171 -10.92 -7.36 -8.04
N ALA A 172 -10.30 -6.33 -8.59
CA ALA A 172 -9.16 -6.43 -9.48
C ALA A 172 -7.88 -6.85 -8.74
N SER A 173 -7.16 -7.83 -9.28
CA SER A 173 -5.80 -8.12 -8.82
C SER A 173 -4.84 -7.08 -9.36
N ILE A 174 -4.08 -6.45 -8.49
CA ILE A 174 -3.00 -5.53 -8.88
C ILE A 174 -1.61 -6.18 -8.79
N ARG A 175 -1.57 -7.44 -8.38
CA ARG A 175 -0.35 -8.24 -8.26
C ARG A 175 -0.15 -9.22 -9.41
N ASN A 176 -1.15 -9.38 -10.29
CA ASN A 176 -1.09 -10.30 -11.42
C ASN A 176 -1.62 -9.65 -12.71
N ILE A 177 -1.23 -8.43 -12.99
CA ILE A 177 -1.64 -7.75 -14.23
C ILE A 177 -0.81 -8.27 -15.38
N GLN A 178 -1.47 -8.75 -16.43
CA GLN A 178 -0.87 -9.41 -17.57
C GLN A 178 -0.90 -8.50 -18.78
N ILE A 179 0.21 -8.41 -19.50
CA ILE A 179 0.30 -7.72 -20.79
C ILE A 179 0.54 -8.75 -21.87
N PHE A 180 -0.35 -8.77 -22.85
CA PHE A 180 -0.22 -9.61 -24.03
C PHE A 180 0.12 -8.77 -25.24
N ARG A 181 1.02 -9.29 -26.07
CA ARG A 181 1.45 -8.72 -27.35
C ARG A 181 1.45 -9.81 -28.41
N ASN A 182 0.77 -9.58 -29.54
CA ASN A 182 0.64 -10.58 -30.62
C ASN A 182 0.15 -11.95 -30.10
N ASN A 183 -0.86 -11.95 -29.22
CA ASN A 183 -1.46 -13.13 -28.58
C ASN A 183 -0.53 -13.91 -27.61
N ASN A 184 0.66 -13.41 -27.33
CA ASN A 184 1.59 -14.02 -26.37
C ASN A 184 1.67 -13.19 -25.11
N LEU A 185 1.80 -13.84 -23.95
CA LEU A 185 2.09 -13.17 -22.69
C LEU A 185 3.48 -12.51 -22.79
N LEU A 186 3.50 -11.18 -22.78
CA LEU A 186 4.74 -10.41 -22.77
C LEU A 186 5.35 -10.38 -21.38
N THR A 187 4.55 -10.08 -20.37
CA THR A 187 4.97 -9.98 -18.97
C THR A 187 3.78 -9.96 -18.01
N THR A 188 4.06 -10.27 -16.76
CA THR A 188 3.15 -10.07 -15.63
C THR A 188 3.70 -8.99 -14.72
N ILE A 189 2.85 -8.09 -14.26
CA ILE A 189 3.20 -6.97 -13.40
C ILE A 189 2.60 -7.19 -12.02
N ASP A 190 3.44 -7.10 -10.98
CA ASP A 190 3.05 -6.94 -9.59
C ASP A 190 3.27 -5.48 -9.18
N PHE A 191 2.18 -4.72 -9.01
CA PHE A 191 2.29 -3.32 -8.61
C PHE A 191 2.72 -3.13 -7.15
N TYR A 192 2.63 -4.15 -6.30
CA TYR A 192 3.19 -4.06 -4.94
C TYR A 192 4.70 -3.82 -4.98
N ASP A 193 5.42 -4.47 -5.90
CA ASP A 193 6.84 -4.21 -6.09
C ASP A 193 7.12 -2.74 -6.40
N PHE A 194 6.28 -2.11 -7.22
CA PHE A 194 6.41 -0.69 -7.52
C PHE A 194 6.04 0.19 -6.33
N PHE A 195 4.91 -0.06 -5.66
CA PHE A 195 4.42 0.78 -4.58
C PHE A 195 5.26 0.68 -3.30
N LEU A 196 5.87 -0.48 -3.04
CA LEU A 196 6.66 -0.72 -1.84
C LEU A 196 8.14 -0.43 -2.01
N SER A 197 8.72 -0.76 -3.16
CA SER A 197 10.16 -0.63 -3.41
C SER A 197 10.53 0.55 -4.31
N GLY A 198 9.55 1.17 -5.00
CA GLY A 198 9.81 2.20 -6.00
C GLY A 198 10.53 1.68 -7.24
N ASN A 199 10.48 0.36 -7.52
CA ASN A 199 11.19 -0.25 -8.64
C ASN A 199 10.63 0.24 -10.00
N PRO A 200 11.38 1.04 -10.78
CA PRO A 200 10.87 1.65 -12.00
C PRO A 200 10.75 0.66 -13.17
N ARG A 201 11.26 -0.57 -13.06
CA ARG A 201 11.25 -1.56 -14.15
C ARG A 201 9.85 -1.83 -14.67
N LEU A 202 8.85 -1.83 -13.79
CA LEU A 202 7.45 -2.11 -14.13
C LEU A 202 6.75 -0.93 -14.83
N VAL A 203 7.23 0.31 -14.60
CA VAL A 203 6.67 1.52 -15.21
C VAL A 203 7.28 1.77 -16.59
N ASN A 204 8.45 1.20 -16.88
CA ASN A 204 9.20 1.42 -18.11
C ASN A 204 8.83 0.46 -19.27
N ILE A 205 7.79 -0.35 -19.09
CA ILE A 205 7.29 -1.19 -20.18
C ILE A 205 6.62 -0.29 -21.22
N LYS A 206 7.20 -0.21 -22.41
CA LYS A 206 6.64 0.54 -23.54
C LYS A 206 5.46 -0.23 -24.14
N LEU A 207 4.28 0.35 -24.09
CA LEU A 207 3.09 -0.16 -24.78
C LEU A 207 3.17 0.14 -26.27
N ILE A 208 2.58 -0.71 -27.09
CA ILE A 208 2.41 -0.51 -28.52
C ILE A 208 0.96 -0.72 -28.94
N ASP A 209 0.61 -0.23 -30.13
CA ASP A 209 -0.71 -0.38 -30.71
C ASP A 209 -1.11 -1.86 -30.82
N GLY A 210 -2.27 -2.22 -30.31
CA GLY A 210 -2.78 -3.59 -30.28
C GLY A 210 -2.38 -4.44 -29.08
N ASP A 211 -1.63 -3.89 -28.10
CA ASP A 211 -1.38 -4.59 -26.84
C ASP A 211 -2.69 -4.82 -26.08
N THR A 212 -2.74 -5.89 -25.30
CA THR A 212 -3.85 -6.20 -24.40
C THR A 212 -3.34 -6.16 -22.97
N ILE A 213 -4.00 -5.40 -22.12
CA ILE A 213 -3.80 -5.41 -20.66
C ILE A 213 -4.96 -6.18 -20.05
N HIS A 214 -4.65 -7.27 -19.35
CA HIS A 214 -5.62 -8.10 -18.65
C HIS A 214 -5.42 -8.01 -17.15
N VAL A 215 -6.48 -7.67 -16.44
CA VAL A 215 -6.51 -7.62 -14.97
C VAL A 215 -7.43 -8.72 -14.46
N PRO A 216 -6.89 -9.79 -13.85
CA PRO A 216 -7.71 -10.86 -13.30
C PRO A 216 -8.37 -10.47 -11.99
N VAL A 217 -9.31 -11.30 -11.52
CA VAL A 217 -9.92 -11.21 -10.19
C VAL A 217 -8.90 -11.57 -9.11
N ILE A 218 -8.94 -10.88 -7.97
CA ILE A 218 -8.15 -11.22 -6.78
C ILE A 218 -8.43 -12.66 -6.36
N GLN A 219 -7.37 -13.44 -6.16
CA GLN A 219 -7.47 -14.83 -5.71
C GLN A 219 -7.43 -14.92 -4.17
N ASN A 220 -6.54 -14.18 -3.55
CA ASN A 220 -6.35 -14.23 -2.11
C ASN A 220 -6.33 -12.83 -1.51
N LYS A 221 -7.07 -12.66 -0.43
CA LYS A 221 -7.18 -11.42 0.32
C LYS A 221 -7.05 -11.70 1.81
N VAL A 222 -6.35 -10.83 2.53
CA VAL A 222 -6.19 -10.86 3.98
C VAL A 222 -6.50 -9.50 4.59
N GLN A 223 -7.09 -9.51 5.77
CA GLN A 223 -7.22 -8.31 6.59
C GLN A 223 -6.16 -8.32 7.68
N LEU A 224 -5.30 -7.31 7.71
CA LEU A 224 -4.26 -7.10 8.71
C LEU A 224 -4.69 -5.98 9.67
N ILE A 225 -4.84 -6.27 10.95
CA ILE A 225 -5.32 -5.32 11.96
C ILE A 225 -4.42 -5.28 13.20
N GLY A 226 -4.56 -4.24 14.01
CA GLY A 226 -3.82 -4.06 15.26
C GLY A 226 -2.53 -3.26 15.13
N GLU A 227 -1.48 -3.68 15.81
CA GLU A 227 -0.22 -2.93 15.96
C GLU A 227 0.73 -3.09 14.77
N LEU A 228 0.23 -2.72 13.60
CA LEU A 228 0.95 -2.67 12.33
C LEU A 228 1.20 -1.21 11.91
N ILE A 229 2.24 -0.97 11.14
CA ILE A 229 2.50 0.37 10.58
C ILE A 229 1.39 0.79 9.64
N ARG A 230 0.93 -0.13 8.76
CA ARG A 230 -0.15 0.10 7.80
C ARG A 230 -1.19 -1.02 7.91
N PRO A 231 -2.11 -0.97 8.88
CA PRO A 231 -3.22 -1.92 8.94
C PRO A 231 -4.18 -1.69 7.77
N GLY A 232 -4.79 -2.76 7.26
CA GLY A 232 -5.73 -2.70 6.13
C GLY A 232 -5.94 -4.04 5.45
N ASP A 233 -6.63 -4.01 4.31
CA ASP A 233 -6.84 -5.17 3.46
C ASP A 233 -5.72 -5.26 2.43
N TYR A 234 -5.20 -6.47 2.23
CA TYR A 234 -4.09 -6.75 1.31
C TYR A 234 -4.42 -7.93 0.40
N GLU A 235 -4.01 -7.82 -0.86
CA GLU A 235 -3.90 -8.95 -1.76
C GLU A 235 -2.61 -9.71 -1.46
N PHE A 236 -2.62 -11.05 -1.52
CA PHE A 236 -1.42 -11.83 -1.33
C PHE A 236 -1.33 -13.00 -2.33
N LEU A 237 -0.10 -13.47 -2.57
CA LEU A 237 0.18 -14.61 -3.42
C LEU A 237 0.19 -15.90 -2.58
N SER A 238 -0.24 -17.02 -3.18
CA SER A 238 -0.45 -18.28 -2.45
C SER A 238 0.80 -18.86 -1.79
N ASN A 239 1.99 -18.42 -2.18
CA ASN A 239 3.27 -18.85 -1.65
C ASN A 239 3.88 -17.86 -0.64
N GLU A 240 3.17 -16.78 -0.30
CA GLU A 240 3.65 -15.79 0.66
C GLU A 240 3.39 -16.23 2.10
N SER A 241 4.41 -16.08 2.92
CA SER A 241 4.38 -16.32 4.35
C SER A 241 3.74 -15.15 5.11
N LEU A 242 3.34 -15.40 6.35
CA LEU A 242 2.88 -14.33 7.25
C LEU A 242 3.94 -13.23 7.42
N GLN A 243 5.22 -13.58 7.43
CA GLN A 243 6.31 -12.60 7.55
C GLN A 243 6.29 -11.62 6.37
N GLU A 244 6.24 -12.11 5.14
CA GLU A 244 6.22 -11.28 3.92
C GLU A 244 4.98 -10.36 3.89
N LEU A 245 3.85 -10.86 4.37
CA LEU A 245 2.63 -10.05 4.50
C LEU A 245 2.77 -8.93 5.52
N LEU A 246 3.38 -9.21 6.67
CA LEU A 246 3.67 -8.19 7.69
C LEU A 246 4.66 -7.15 7.18
N GLU A 247 5.68 -7.55 6.42
CA GLU A 247 6.63 -6.65 5.75
C GLU A 247 5.93 -5.76 4.72
N THR A 248 5.00 -6.33 3.94
CA THR A 248 4.15 -5.57 3.01
C THR A 248 3.33 -4.50 3.73
N ALA A 249 2.85 -4.79 4.94
CA ALA A 249 2.17 -3.82 5.80
C ALA A 249 3.11 -2.79 6.47
N GLY A 250 4.39 -2.80 6.13
CA GLY A 250 5.42 -1.90 6.67
C GLY A 250 6.04 -2.37 7.98
N GLY A 251 5.70 -3.58 8.43
CA GLY A 251 6.18 -4.15 9.69
C GLY A 251 5.34 -3.79 10.90
N LEU A 252 5.88 -4.11 12.06
CA LEU A 252 5.23 -3.98 13.36
C LEU A 252 5.56 -2.64 14.01
N LYS A 253 4.62 -2.11 14.80
CA LYS A 253 4.90 -1.01 15.73
C LYS A 253 5.71 -1.51 16.93
N ALA A 254 6.43 -0.62 17.58
CA ALA A 254 7.20 -0.94 18.81
C ALA A 254 6.31 -1.49 19.96
N THR A 255 5.03 -1.19 19.93
CA THR A 255 4.02 -1.64 20.88
C THR A 255 3.38 -2.98 20.53
N ALA A 256 3.82 -3.62 19.44
CA ALA A 256 3.28 -4.89 19.01
C ALA A 256 3.69 -6.06 19.90
N ALA A 257 2.76 -6.96 20.19
CA ALA A 257 3.05 -8.21 20.90
C ALA A 257 3.86 -9.17 20.01
N SER A 258 4.53 -10.13 20.65
CA SER A 258 5.32 -11.17 19.97
C SER A 258 4.47 -12.29 19.32
N LYS A 259 3.14 -12.16 19.35
CA LYS A 259 2.19 -13.15 18.85
C LYS A 259 1.18 -12.51 17.96
N ALA A 260 0.75 -13.25 16.93
CA ALA A 260 -0.38 -12.92 16.06
C ALA A 260 -1.58 -13.81 16.40
N ILE A 261 -2.78 -13.25 16.30
CA ILE A 261 -4.04 -14.00 16.34
C ILE A 261 -4.55 -14.10 14.92
N ILE A 262 -4.61 -15.31 14.39
CA ILE A 262 -5.07 -15.59 13.03
C ILE A 262 -6.46 -16.19 13.12
N ARG A 263 -7.44 -15.54 12.47
CA ARG A 263 -8.77 -16.09 12.28
C ARG A 263 -8.92 -16.41 10.80
N GLN A 264 -9.10 -17.68 10.48
CA GLN A 264 -9.19 -18.13 9.08
C GLN A 264 -10.29 -19.16 8.91
N ILE A 265 -10.80 -19.22 7.68
CA ILE A 265 -11.84 -20.16 7.28
C ILE A 265 -11.17 -21.30 6.50
N ASP A 266 -11.53 -22.52 6.83
CA ASP A 266 -11.09 -23.67 6.04
C ASP A 266 -11.65 -23.60 4.61
N SER A 267 -10.89 -24.08 3.64
CA SER A 267 -11.37 -24.20 2.27
C SER A 267 -12.65 -25.04 2.18
N ILE A 268 -13.51 -24.78 1.22
CA ILE A 268 -14.85 -25.38 1.10
C ILE A 268 -14.79 -26.90 1.14
N ASP A 269 -13.79 -27.51 0.51
CA ASP A 269 -13.55 -28.95 0.46
C ASP A 269 -13.14 -29.58 1.81
N LYS A 270 -12.65 -28.76 2.76
CA LYS A 270 -12.18 -29.22 4.09
C LYS A 270 -13.15 -28.87 5.22
N ARG A 271 -14.25 -28.17 4.93
CA ARG A 271 -15.26 -27.81 5.95
C ARG A 271 -16.04 -29.02 6.39
N LEU A 272 -16.08 -29.26 7.69
CA LEU A 272 -16.92 -30.30 8.28
C LEU A 272 -18.38 -29.83 8.40
N SER A 273 -18.62 -28.55 8.68
CA SER A 273 -19.91 -27.88 8.65
C SER A 273 -19.72 -26.37 8.47
N ASP A 274 -20.74 -25.65 7.99
CA ASP A 274 -20.68 -24.20 7.81
C ASP A 274 -20.71 -23.45 9.15
N ASP A 275 -21.25 -24.03 10.21
CA ASP A 275 -21.38 -23.41 11.54
C ASP A 275 -20.05 -23.28 12.29
N TYR A 276 -19.03 -24.08 11.93
CA TYR A 276 -17.71 -24.12 12.59
C TYR A 276 -16.56 -23.95 11.60
N ALA A 277 -16.81 -23.23 10.51
CA ALA A 277 -15.80 -23.05 9.46
C ALA A 277 -14.65 -22.09 9.85
N MET A 278 -14.88 -21.18 10.83
CA MET A 278 -13.86 -20.23 11.27
C MET A 278 -13.05 -20.80 12.44
N LYS A 279 -11.74 -20.83 12.27
CA LYS A 279 -10.76 -21.27 13.30
C LYS A 279 -9.92 -20.10 13.73
N GLY A 280 -9.62 -20.04 15.05
CA GLY A 280 -8.68 -19.10 15.62
C GLY A 280 -7.38 -19.82 16.02
N GLU A 281 -6.26 -19.25 15.65
CA GLU A 281 -4.93 -19.75 15.99
C GLU A 281 -4.07 -18.61 16.55
N ILE A 282 -3.25 -18.91 17.56
CA ILE A 282 -2.26 -17.98 18.08
C ILE A 282 -0.89 -18.45 17.62
N VAL A 283 -0.23 -17.62 16.82
CA VAL A 283 1.09 -17.91 16.24
C VAL A 283 2.13 -17.00 16.84
N ASN A 284 3.29 -17.57 17.25
CA ASN A 284 4.43 -16.75 17.65
C ASN A 284 5.06 -16.14 16.39
N LEU A 285 5.33 -14.84 16.40
CA LEU A 285 5.92 -14.13 15.27
C LEU A 285 7.33 -14.59 14.89
N SER A 286 8.04 -15.28 15.79
CA SER A 286 9.28 -15.98 15.44
C SER A 286 9.10 -17.09 14.39
N ASN A 287 7.89 -17.61 14.24
CA ASN A 287 7.54 -18.66 13.27
C ASN A 287 6.81 -18.10 12.03
N SER A 288 6.72 -16.79 11.88
CA SER A 288 5.96 -16.13 10.80
C SER A 288 6.45 -16.52 9.40
N SER A 289 7.74 -16.76 9.22
CA SER A 289 8.33 -17.21 7.95
C SER A 289 7.86 -18.59 7.46
N SER A 290 7.40 -19.45 8.38
CA SER A 290 6.87 -20.78 8.06
C SER A 290 5.35 -20.86 8.18
N THR A 291 4.68 -19.76 8.50
CA THR A 291 3.22 -19.66 8.64
C THR A 291 2.61 -19.15 7.35
N PHE A 292 1.69 -19.90 6.78
CA PHE A 292 0.89 -19.52 5.61
C PHE A 292 -0.56 -19.34 6.03
N ILE A 293 -1.25 -18.43 5.37
CA ILE A 293 -2.64 -18.09 5.68
C ILE A 293 -3.56 -18.43 4.51
N ASN A 294 -4.85 -18.62 4.82
CA ASN A 294 -5.88 -18.90 3.83
C ASN A 294 -6.52 -17.60 3.32
N ASN A 295 -7.11 -17.66 2.11
CA ASN A 295 -7.92 -16.56 1.57
C ASN A 295 -9.04 -16.18 2.54
N GLY A 296 -9.22 -14.88 2.75
CA GLY A 296 -10.23 -14.32 3.67
C GLY A 296 -9.83 -14.35 5.14
N ALA A 297 -8.57 -14.64 5.47
CA ALA A 297 -8.09 -14.61 6.84
C ALA A 297 -8.04 -13.19 7.41
N ILE A 298 -8.20 -13.11 8.73
CA ILE A 298 -8.00 -11.90 9.54
C ILE A 298 -6.80 -12.17 10.44
N VAL A 299 -5.77 -11.35 10.33
CA VAL A 299 -4.56 -11.41 11.16
C VAL A 299 -4.56 -10.19 12.07
N GLU A 300 -4.61 -10.43 13.37
CA GLU A 300 -4.57 -9.40 14.39
C GLU A 300 -3.24 -9.44 15.14
N ILE A 301 -2.55 -8.31 15.19
CA ILE A 301 -1.36 -8.13 16.02
C ILE A 301 -1.78 -7.35 17.27
N PRO A 302 -1.88 -8.00 18.43
CA PRO A 302 -2.25 -7.32 19.68
C PRO A 302 -1.19 -6.32 20.11
N LYS A 303 -1.61 -5.37 20.94
CA LYS A 303 -0.70 -4.49 21.65
C LYS A 303 -0.06 -5.22 22.84
N VAL A 304 1.22 -4.96 23.11
CA VAL A 304 1.85 -5.38 24.35
C VAL A 304 1.10 -4.75 25.52
N SER A 305 0.71 -5.58 26.49
CA SER A 305 0.19 -5.06 27.76
C SER A 305 1.30 -4.28 28.45
N ALA A 306 1.18 -2.97 28.49
CA ALA A 306 2.08 -2.12 29.26
C ALA A 306 1.65 -2.14 30.74
N ASN A 307 1.71 -3.30 31.38
CA ASN A 307 1.69 -3.32 32.82
C ASN A 307 3.08 -2.85 33.28
N ILE A 308 3.25 -1.54 33.36
CA ILE A 308 4.33 -0.96 34.15
C ILE A 308 3.88 -1.20 35.57
N ILE A 309 4.57 -2.10 36.27
CA ILE A 309 4.38 -2.25 37.72
C ILE A 309 5.28 -1.20 38.32
N ASP A 310 4.66 -0.22 38.95
CA ASP A 310 5.38 0.85 39.66
C ASP A 310 5.36 0.57 41.17
N VAL A 311 6.40 0.99 41.84
CA VAL A 311 6.50 0.98 43.31
C VAL A 311 6.70 2.40 43.80
N ASP A 312 5.86 2.82 44.72
CA ASP A 312 6.00 4.10 45.39
C ASP A 312 6.93 3.96 46.62
N VAL A 313 7.99 4.73 46.63
CA VAL A 313 8.95 4.78 47.71
C VAL A 313 8.75 6.06 48.50
N TYR A 314 8.39 5.91 49.76
CA TYR A 314 8.17 7.02 50.70
C TYR A 314 9.10 6.92 51.90
N GLY A 315 9.23 8.00 52.65
CA GLY A 315 9.98 8.04 53.88
C GLY A 315 11.35 8.69 53.72
N ARG A 316 12.32 8.26 54.52
CA ARG A 316 13.64 8.89 54.57
C ARG A 316 14.63 8.26 53.60
N VAL A 317 14.30 8.31 52.32
CA VAL A 317 15.21 8.04 51.21
C VAL A 317 15.61 9.36 50.56
N ASN A 318 16.76 9.41 49.89
CA ASN A 318 17.23 10.64 49.25
C ASN A 318 16.28 11.16 48.16
N PHE A 319 15.68 10.25 47.41
CA PHE A 319 14.78 10.57 46.31
C PHE A 319 13.47 9.78 46.45
N PRO A 320 12.53 10.23 47.31
CA PRO A 320 11.21 9.59 47.37
C PRO A 320 10.46 9.80 46.05
N GLY A 321 9.71 8.79 45.57
CA GLY A 321 8.98 8.86 44.33
C GLY A 321 8.53 7.51 43.83
N THR A 322 7.99 7.48 42.58
CA THR A 322 7.51 6.29 41.91
C THR A 322 8.61 5.70 41.01
N TYR A 323 8.91 4.43 41.19
CA TYR A 323 9.96 3.71 40.47
C TYR A 323 9.38 2.54 39.67
N PRO A 324 9.66 2.45 38.35
CA PRO A 324 9.22 1.32 37.54
C PRO A 324 10.01 0.06 37.93
N ILE A 325 9.31 -1.06 38.06
CA ILE A 325 9.90 -2.36 38.37
C ILE A 325 9.56 -3.40 37.30
N ASN A 326 10.38 -4.45 37.28
CA ASN A 326 10.14 -5.65 36.46
C ASN A 326 10.28 -6.90 37.36
N SER A 327 10.09 -8.09 36.80
CA SER A 327 10.13 -9.36 37.52
C SER A 327 11.48 -9.69 38.19
N THR A 328 12.55 -9.01 37.81
CA THR A 328 13.91 -9.21 38.36
C THR A 328 14.35 -8.11 39.29
N THR A 329 13.57 -7.04 39.44
CA THR A 329 13.90 -5.89 40.31
C THR A 329 13.78 -6.29 41.78
N THR A 330 14.85 -6.10 42.51
CA THR A 330 14.90 -6.38 43.96
C THR A 330 14.61 -5.11 44.78
N LEU A 331 14.24 -5.29 46.04
CA LEU A 331 14.09 -4.16 47.00
C LEU A 331 15.37 -3.31 47.10
N LYS A 332 16.52 -3.97 47.03
CA LYS A 332 17.82 -3.29 47.07
C LYS A 332 17.97 -2.37 45.84
N ASP A 333 17.64 -2.84 44.64
CA ASP A 333 17.76 -2.04 43.41
C ASP A 333 16.89 -0.79 43.50
N ILE A 334 15.69 -0.91 44.09
CA ILE A 334 14.78 0.23 44.27
C ILE A 334 15.34 1.22 45.28
N LEU A 335 15.88 0.72 46.41
CA LEU A 335 16.48 1.57 47.40
C LEU A 335 17.74 2.28 46.90
N ASP A 336 18.55 1.59 46.07
CA ASP A 336 19.74 2.19 45.44
C ASP A 336 19.32 3.29 44.43
N LEU A 337 18.25 3.07 43.64
CA LEU A 337 17.68 4.08 42.78
C LEU A 337 17.09 5.27 43.53
N ALA A 338 16.50 5.03 44.70
CA ALA A 338 15.99 6.08 45.62
C ALA A 338 17.10 6.83 46.35
N GLY A 339 18.38 6.57 46.03
CA GLY A 339 19.55 7.20 46.59
C GLY A 339 20.02 6.56 47.88
N GLY A 340 19.45 5.43 48.27
CA GLY A 340 19.86 4.64 49.43
C GLY A 340 19.81 5.39 50.73
N PHE A 341 20.47 4.78 51.74
CA PHE A 341 20.68 5.33 53.08
C PHE A 341 22.12 5.80 53.26
N ASP A 342 22.88 6.04 52.22
CA ASP A 342 24.33 6.28 52.26
C ASP A 342 24.72 7.69 52.77
N ASP A 343 23.77 8.60 52.90
CA ASP A 343 24.03 9.90 53.51
C ASP A 343 24.38 9.73 55.02
N PRO A 344 25.57 10.15 55.47
CA PRO A 344 25.99 10.04 56.86
C PRO A 344 25.05 10.75 57.84
N PHE A 345 24.31 11.75 57.40
CA PHE A 345 23.31 12.45 58.17
C PHE A 345 22.07 11.59 58.42
N PHE A 346 21.62 10.86 57.39
CA PHE A 346 20.44 9.97 57.46
C PHE A 346 20.71 8.74 58.32
N ARG A 347 21.94 8.15 58.32
CA ARG A 347 22.30 6.99 59.13
C ARG A 347 22.10 7.18 60.65
N LYS A 348 22.10 8.40 61.13
CA LYS A 348 21.87 8.71 62.53
C LYS A 348 20.41 8.88 62.94
N THR A 349 19.50 8.97 61.93
CA THR A 349 18.08 9.34 62.11
C THR A 349 17.08 8.34 61.60
N ILE A 350 17.55 7.29 60.99
CA ILE A 350 16.69 6.22 60.41
C ILE A 350 16.60 5.07 61.39
N PHE A 351 15.39 4.69 61.78
CA PHE A 351 15.10 3.37 62.34
C PHE A 351 15.17 2.34 61.24
N GLU A 352 15.82 1.19 61.50
CA GLU A 352 16.14 0.17 60.49
C GLU A 352 14.90 -0.62 59.98
N ASP A 353 13.69 -0.11 60.21
CA ASP A 353 12.44 -0.79 59.79
C ASP A 353 11.99 -0.35 58.42
N ILE A 354 11.97 -1.30 57.47
CA ILE A 354 11.38 -1.11 56.17
C ILE A 354 10.03 -1.83 56.11
N THR A 355 8.97 -1.09 55.80
CA THR A 355 7.64 -1.65 55.65
C THR A 355 7.31 -1.77 54.16
N VAL A 356 7.03 -2.97 53.68
CA VAL A 356 6.55 -3.22 52.30
C VAL A 356 5.04 -3.47 52.33
N LEU A 357 4.28 -2.62 51.61
CA LEU A 357 2.85 -2.79 51.43
C LEU A 357 2.59 -3.41 50.06
N ARG A 358 1.95 -4.55 50.01
CA ARG A 358 1.56 -5.23 48.78
C ARG A 358 0.03 -5.34 48.71
N LEU A 359 -0.54 -5.05 47.50
CA LEU A 359 -1.90 -5.39 47.21
C LEU A 359 -1.99 -6.92 47.00
N ASN A 360 -2.87 -7.59 47.72
CA ASN A 360 -3.15 -9.00 47.51
C ASN A 360 -4.34 -9.16 46.52
N GLU A 361 -4.65 -10.41 46.11
CA GLU A 361 -5.73 -10.74 45.18
C GLU A 361 -7.13 -10.29 45.62
N SER A 362 -7.28 -9.83 46.88
CA SER A 362 -8.54 -9.37 47.45
C SER A 362 -8.60 -7.85 47.61
N ASP A 363 -7.70 -7.11 46.96
CA ASP A 363 -7.53 -5.64 47.04
C ASP A 363 -7.23 -5.10 48.47
N PHE A 364 -6.70 -5.96 49.38
CA PHE A 364 -6.25 -5.55 50.69
C PHE A 364 -4.72 -5.48 50.72
N TYR A 365 -4.19 -4.45 51.42
CA TYR A 365 -2.77 -4.33 51.64
C TYR A 365 -2.28 -5.34 52.69
N ALA A 366 -1.34 -6.20 52.30
CA ALA A 366 -0.58 -6.99 53.28
C ALA A 366 0.67 -6.22 53.69
N THR A 367 0.92 -6.14 55.00
CA THR A 367 2.09 -5.47 55.57
C THR A 367 3.16 -6.51 55.86
N GLU A 368 4.34 -6.33 55.30
CA GLU A 368 5.50 -7.15 55.62
C GLU A 368 6.59 -6.23 56.23
N LEU A 369 7.00 -6.52 57.44
CA LEU A 369 8.15 -5.88 58.08
C LEU A 369 9.39 -6.66 57.70
N ILE A 370 10.39 -5.98 57.11
CA ILE A 370 11.66 -6.57 56.69
C ILE A 370 12.78 -5.99 57.56
#